data_a7c33dce41c98752b84e0e7bad8ea321
#
_entry.id   a7c33dce41c98752b84e0e7bad8ea321
#
_cell.length_a   1.000
_cell.length_b   1.000
_cell.length_c   1.000
_cell.angle_alpha   90.00
_cell.angle_beta   90.00
_cell.angle_gamma   90.00
#
_symmetry.space_group_name_H-M   'P 1'
#
loop_
_entity.id
_entity.type
_entity.pdbx_description
1 polymer ?
#
loop_
_entity_poly.entity_id
_entity_poly.type
_entity_poly.pdbx_seq_one_letter_code
_entity_poly.pdbx_strand_id
1 'polypeptide(L)'
;MNKSAKEFLGDPNYPAISYGGYRDKSRDIQPTLEEIKEDLLIMFAQGFRVIRTYDVHHPFAENTLKAIRQLKSSDKKFEMYVMLGAWIQCKDAMTEAPIHEDEDFETNKKEISETVRLAQKYPDIVKMISVGNEAMVHWQWGYHVAPKFILNWVNHLQSLKWEGTLDTDLWITSSDNFASWGGGGDEYHNKDLNKLIRAVDFISMHTYAFHDTHYNPTFWNIHNQNDESDKAIIINNR
;
A
#
# COMPACT_ATOMS: atom_id res chain seq x y z
N MET A 1 24.23 0.04 -5.50
CA MET A 1 24.12 0.73 -4.20
C MET A 1 22.74 0.42 -3.65
N ASN A 2 22.61 0.27 -2.34
CA ASN A 2 21.31 0.02 -1.71
C ASN A 2 20.71 1.40 -1.36
N LYS A 3 19.63 1.83 -2.05
CA LYS A 3 18.98 3.13 -1.82
C LYS A 3 17.92 3.02 -0.73
N SER A 4 17.75 4.07 0.03
CA SER A 4 16.63 4.25 0.97
C SER A 4 15.37 4.75 0.25
N ALA A 5 14.20 4.61 0.86
CA ALA A 5 12.96 5.17 0.34
C ALA A 5 13.05 6.68 0.08
N LYS A 6 13.75 7.40 0.95
CA LYS A 6 13.99 8.83 0.83
C LYS A 6 14.72 9.23 -0.46
N GLU A 7 15.58 8.35 -0.99
CA GLU A 7 16.40 8.66 -2.17
C GLU A 7 15.66 8.46 -3.49
N PHE A 8 14.56 7.73 -3.50
CA PHE A 8 13.83 7.44 -4.75
C PHE A 8 12.35 7.85 -4.74
N LEU A 9 11.69 8.01 -3.59
CA LEU A 9 10.32 8.49 -3.58
C LEU A 9 10.25 9.93 -4.10
N GLY A 10 9.43 10.14 -5.13
CA GLY A 10 9.31 11.42 -5.81
C GLY A 10 10.36 11.65 -6.93
N ASP A 11 11.33 10.75 -7.12
CA ASP A 11 12.24 10.80 -8.27
C ASP A 11 11.54 10.20 -9.50
N PRO A 12 11.37 10.96 -10.60
CA PRO A 12 10.74 10.48 -11.83
C PRO A 12 11.46 9.30 -12.49
N ASN A 13 12.71 9.03 -12.14
CA ASN A 13 13.47 7.85 -12.59
C ASN A 13 13.10 6.58 -11.82
N TYR A 14 12.27 6.68 -10.78
CA TYR A 14 11.79 5.57 -9.96
C TYR A 14 10.25 5.47 -9.97
N PRO A 15 9.62 5.35 -11.16
CA PRO A 15 8.17 5.17 -11.21
C PRO A 15 7.76 3.87 -10.51
N ALA A 16 6.61 3.94 -9.83
CA ALA A 16 6.05 2.84 -9.06
C ALA A 16 4.81 2.26 -9.77
N ILE A 17 4.54 0.97 -9.52
CA ILE A 17 3.34 0.29 -9.99
C ILE A 17 2.84 -0.70 -8.93
N SER A 18 1.52 -0.82 -8.80
CA SER A 18 0.90 -1.88 -8.02
C SER A 18 0.99 -3.20 -8.78
N TYR A 19 1.39 -4.27 -8.07
CA TYR A 19 1.65 -5.56 -8.69
C TYR A 19 0.95 -6.70 -7.92
N GLY A 20 0.17 -7.49 -8.67
CA GLY A 20 -0.47 -8.69 -8.19
C GLY A 20 -0.50 -9.73 -9.32
N GLY A 21 0.62 -10.30 -9.69
CA GLY A 21 0.93 -11.12 -10.87
C GLY A 21 0.08 -12.38 -11.10
N TYR A 22 -1.14 -12.42 -10.59
CA TYR A 22 -2.06 -13.55 -10.76
C TYR A 22 -2.48 -13.72 -12.23
N ARG A 23 -2.44 -14.96 -12.73
CA ARG A 23 -2.83 -15.33 -14.10
C ARG A 23 -4.29 -15.79 -14.18
N ASP A 24 -4.83 -16.24 -13.06
CA ASP A 24 -6.19 -16.75 -12.92
C ASP A 24 -7.11 -15.78 -12.17
N LYS A 25 -8.42 -16.06 -12.22
CA LYS A 25 -9.43 -15.27 -11.51
C LYS A 25 -9.40 -15.48 -9.99
N SER A 26 -8.81 -16.58 -9.52
CA SER A 26 -8.64 -16.89 -8.09
C SER A 26 -7.21 -16.57 -7.64
N ARG A 27 -7.10 -15.94 -6.47
CA ARG A 27 -5.82 -15.73 -5.80
C ARG A 27 -5.26 -17.00 -5.16
N ASP A 28 -6.04 -18.08 -5.08
CA ASP A 28 -5.57 -19.39 -4.59
C ASP A 28 -4.58 -20.02 -5.57
N ILE A 29 -4.69 -19.69 -6.86
CA ILE A 29 -3.77 -20.13 -7.90
C ILE A 29 -2.61 -19.12 -7.97
N GLN A 30 -1.52 -19.46 -7.33
CA GLN A 30 -0.35 -18.59 -7.23
C GLN A 30 0.49 -18.63 -8.52
N PRO A 31 1.00 -17.47 -8.99
CA PRO A 31 1.93 -17.46 -10.11
C PRO A 31 3.23 -18.18 -9.75
N THR A 32 3.83 -18.81 -10.73
CA THR A 32 5.14 -19.44 -10.59
C THR A 32 6.24 -18.39 -10.44
N LEU A 33 7.39 -18.80 -9.91
CA LEU A 33 8.54 -17.91 -9.78
C LEU A 33 9.03 -17.37 -11.14
N GLU A 34 8.93 -18.18 -12.19
CA GLU A 34 9.34 -17.78 -13.54
C GLU A 34 8.36 -16.76 -14.16
N GLU A 35 7.05 -16.93 -13.97
CA GLU A 35 6.05 -15.92 -14.38
C GLU A 35 6.26 -14.59 -13.67
N ILE A 36 6.58 -14.62 -12.37
CA ILE A 36 6.90 -13.41 -11.60
C ILE A 36 8.16 -12.74 -12.15
N LYS A 37 9.21 -13.50 -12.48
CA LYS A 37 10.44 -12.94 -13.09
C LYS A 37 10.17 -12.31 -14.45
N GLU A 38 9.35 -12.95 -15.26
CA GLU A 38 8.94 -12.40 -16.57
C GLU A 38 8.27 -11.05 -16.40
N ASP A 39 7.28 -10.93 -15.50
CA ASP A 39 6.61 -9.67 -15.20
C ASP A 39 7.58 -8.60 -14.70
N LEU A 40 8.48 -8.96 -13.77
CA LEU A 40 9.47 -8.05 -13.22
C LEU A 40 10.44 -7.53 -14.31
N LEU A 41 10.83 -8.36 -15.24
CA LEU A 41 11.69 -7.95 -16.38
C LEU A 41 10.94 -7.01 -17.33
N ILE A 42 9.66 -7.28 -17.60
CA ILE A 42 8.81 -6.39 -18.40
C ILE A 42 8.66 -5.04 -17.72
N MET A 43 8.32 -5.01 -16.44
CA MET A 43 8.20 -3.76 -15.68
C MET A 43 9.53 -3.00 -15.62
N PHE A 44 10.64 -3.71 -15.41
CA PHE A 44 11.97 -3.10 -15.40
C PHE A 44 12.33 -2.48 -16.75
N ALA A 45 12.03 -3.18 -17.86
CA ALA A 45 12.24 -2.67 -19.22
C ALA A 45 11.39 -1.44 -19.54
N GLN A 46 10.19 -1.34 -18.96
CA GLN A 46 9.31 -0.16 -19.05
C GLN A 46 9.75 1.00 -18.13
N GLY A 47 10.78 0.82 -17.32
CA GLY A 47 11.31 1.86 -16.45
C GLY A 47 10.83 1.81 -15.01
N PHE A 48 9.90 0.93 -14.64
CA PHE A 48 9.46 0.80 -13.25
C PHE A 48 10.62 0.32 -12.35
N ARG A 49 10.71 0.90 -11.17
CA ARG A 49 11.75 0.59 -10.18
C ARG A 49 11.19 0.31 -8.79
N VAL A 50 9.91 0.58 -8.58
CA VAL A 50 9.22 0.32 -7.33
C VAL A 50 7.93 -0.44 -7.62
N ILE A 51 7.70 -1.52 -6.90
CA ILE A 51 6.42 -2.24 -6.95
C ILE A 51 5.76 -2.21 -5.57
N ARG A 52 4.43 -2.26 -5.56
CA ARG A 52 3.62 -2.39 -4.35
C ARG A 52 2.87 -3.70 -4.38
N THR A 53 2.97 -4.48 -3.28
CA THR A 53 2.13 -5.64 -3.00
C THR A 53 1.00 -5.29 -2.03
N TYR A 54 0.10 -6.24 -1.74
CA TYR A 54 -1.12 -5.97 -0.96
C TYR A 54 -1.19 -6.72 0.37
N ASP A 55 -0.62 -7.94 0.40
CA ASP A 55 -0.64 -8.85 1.55
C ASP A 55 0.61 -9.72 1.58
N VAL A 56 0.85 -10.40 2.69
CA VAL A 56 1.95 -11.35 2.88
C VAL A 56 1.49 -12.75 3.30
N HIS A 57 0.20 -12.95 3.57
CA HIS A 57 -0.33 -14.27 3.92
C HIS A 57 -0.36 -15.24 2.73
N HIS A 58 -0.39 -14.71 1.50
CA HIS A 58 -0.18 -15.50 0.30
C HIS A 58 1.31 -15.62 -0.04
N PRO A 59 1.76 -16.75 -0.61
CA PRO A 59 3.15 -16.94 -1.03
C PRO A 59 3.65 -15.92 -2.07
N PHE A 60 2.75 -15.21 -2.72
CA PHE A 60 3.04 -14.25 -3.79
C PHE A 60 4.07 -13.20 -3.39
N ALA A 61 3.90 -12.56 -2.23
CA ALA A 61 4.82 -11.51 -1.77
C ALA A 61 6.24 -12.06 -1.58
N GLU A 62 6.39 -13.16 -0.85
CA GLU A 62 7.72 -13.75 -0.66
C GLU A 62 8.33 -14.25 -1.97
N ASN A 63 7.54 -14.84 -2.87
CA ASN A 63 8.01 -15.28 -4.19
C ASN A 63 8.47 -14.09 -5.05
N THR A 64 7.79 -12.97 -4.96
CA THR A 64 8.20 -11.71 -5.63
C THR A 64 9.55 -11.23 -5.10
N LEU A 65 9.76 -11.23 -3.78
CA LEU A 65 11.05 -10.87 -3.18
C LEU A 65 12.17 -11.83 -3.57
N LYS A 66 11.88 -13.14 -3.64
CA LYS A 66 12.83 -14.16 -4.14
C LYS A 66 13.20 -13.91 -5.60
N ALA A 67 12.22 -13.63 -6.46
CA ALA A 67 12.43 -13.34 -7.87
C ALA A 67 13.33 -12.11 -8.05
N ILE A 68 13.04 -11.00 -7.36
CA ILE A 68 13.86 -9.78 -7.38
C ILE A 68 15.30 -10.10 -6.95
N ARG A 69 15.50 -10.85 -5.86
CA ARG A 69 16.85 -11.23 -5.39
C ARG A 69 17.61 -12.05 -6.42
N GLN A 70 16.95 -12.99 -7.09
CA GLN A 70 17.57 -13.80 -8.14
C GLN A 70 17.94 -12.94 -9.35
N LEU A 71 17.06 -12.06 -9.83
CA LEU A 71 17.32 -11.13 -10.92
C LEU A 71 18.48 -10.18 -10.59
N LYS A 72 18.51 -9.58 -9.40
CA LYS A 72 19.63 -8.75 -8.93
C LYS A 72 20.95 -9.50 -8.88
N SER A 73 20.91 -10.81 -8.63
CA SER A 73 22.12 -11.65 -8.57
C SER A 73 22.62 -11.98 -9.97
N SER A 74 21.74 -12.18 -10.96
CA SER A 74 22.08 -12.52 -12.34
C SER A 74 22.43 -11.30 -13.20
N ASP A 75 21.78 -10.15 -12.93
CA ASP A 75 22.07 -8.89 -13.65
C ASP A 75 22.28 -7.76 -12.63
N LYS A 76 23.50 -7.22 -12.60
CA LYS A 76 23.88 -6.10 -11.73
C LYS A 76 23.19 -4.77 -12.08
N LYS A 77 22.57 -4.67 -13.25
CA LYS A 77 21.79 -3.50 -13.68
C LYS A 77 20.34 -3.59 -13.22
N PHE A 78 19.87 -4.77 -12.85
CA PHE A 78 18.50 -4.94 -12.39
C PHE A 78 18.33 -4.31 -11.02
N GLU A 79 17.46 -3.31 -10.95
CA GLU A 79 17.14 -2.55 -9.73
C GLU A 79 15.64 -2.49 -9.55
N MET A 80 15.14 -3.04 -8.45
CA MET A 80 13.72 -3.04 -8.09
C MET A 80 13.59 -3.02 -6.57
N TYR A 81 12.73 -2.14 -6.06
CA TYR A 81 12.37 -2.00 -4.65
C TYR A 81 10.91 -2.34 -4.43
N VAL A 82 10.55 -2.65 -3.19
CA VAL A 82 9.19 -3.07 -2.83
C VAL A 82 8.64 -2.23 -1.70
N MET A 83 7.42 -1.74 -1.89
CA MET A 83 6.52 -1.37 -0.83
C MET A 83 5.69 -2.62 -0.50
N LEU A 84 6.00 -3.24 0.63
CA LEU A 84 5.37 -4.48 1.07
C LEU A 84 4.04 -4.15 1.75
N GLY A 85 2.94 -4.68 1.23
CA GLY A 85 1.62 -4.54 1.83
C GLY A 85 1.43 -5.53 2.98
N ALA A 86 0.84 -5.07 4.07
CA ALA A 86 0.35 -5.88 5.17
C ALA A 86 -1.18 -5.72 5.22
N TRP A 87 -1.92 -6.80 4.98
CA TRP A 87 -3.38 -6.77 5.00
C TRP A 87 -3.90 -6.57 6.42
N ILE A 88 -4.80 -5.62 6.63
CA ILE A 88 -5.47 -5.37 7.91
C ILE A 88 -6.97 -5.42 7.69
N GLN A 89 -7.67 -6.10 8.58
CA GLN A 89 -9.11 -6.30 8.51
C GLN A 89 -9.80 -6.20 9.87
N CYS A 90 -11.09 -5.90 9.83
CA CYS A 90 -11.96 -5.91 11.01
C CYS A 90 -12.25 -7.35 11.46
N LYS A 91 -12.81 -7.47 12.65
CA LYS A 91 -13.33 -8.75 13.15
C LYS A 91 -14.50 -9.23 12.30
N ASP A 92 -14.58 -10.53 12.09
CA ASP A 92 -15.55 -11.17 11.23
C ASP A 92 -15.60 -10.60 9.80
N ALA A 93 -14.42 -10.19 9.29
CA ALA A 93 -14.27 -9.65 7.94
C ALA A 93 -14.77 -10.64 6.88
N MET A 94 -15.32 -10.10 5.78
CA MET A 94 -15.84 -10.86 4.65
C MET A 94 -17.03 -11.80 4.99
N THR A 95 -17.65 -11.60 6.16
CA THR A 95 -18.90 -12.27 6.54
C THR A 95 -20.12 -11.38 6.27
N GLU A 96 -21.31 -11.85 6.60
CA GLU A 96 -22.54 -11.06 6.50
C GLU A 96 -22.63 -9.94 7.58
N ALA A 97 -21.81 -10.01 8.64
CA ALA A 97 -21.85 -9.07 9.76
C ALA A 97 -20.44 -8.70 10.27
N PRO A 98 -19.63 -7.99 9.47
CA PRO A 98 -18.31 -7.54 9.89
C PRO A 98 -18.43 -6.52 11.03
N ILE A 99 -17.48 -6.54 11.98
CA ILE A 99 -17.46 -5.67 13.16
C ILE A 99 -16.33 -4.66 13.01
N HIS A 100 -16.61 -3.50 12.43
CA HIS A 100 -15.63 -2.48 12.08
C HIS A 100 -15.00 -1.75 13.28
N GLU A 101 -15.69 -1.74 14.42
CA GLU A 101 -15.19 -1.14 15.67
C GLU A 101 -14.24 -2.07 16.44
N ASP A 102 -14.03 -3.28 15.94
CA ASP A 102 -13.08 -4.28 16.46
C ASP A 102 -12.21 -4.81 15.31
N GLU A 103 -10.98 -5.22 15.62
CA GLU A 103 -10.07 -5.79 14.63
C GLU A 103 -9.99 -7.33 14.75
N ASP A 104 -9.69 -8.02 13.66
CA ASP A 104 -9.25 -9.42 13.71
C ASP A 104 -7.79 -9.47 14.16
N PHE A 105 -7.59 -9.27 15.46
CA PHE A 105 -6.26 -9.10 16.04
C PHE A 105 -5.31 -10.26 15.72
N GLU A 106 -5.77 -11.50 15.79
CA GLU A 106 -4.90 -12.66 15.57
C GLU A 106 -4.47 -12.78 14.10
N THR A 107 -5.36 -12.49 13.16
CA THR A 107 -5.05 -12.48 11.73
C THR A 107 -4.13 -11.31 11.40
N ASN A 108 -4.47 -10.10 11.87
CA ASN A 108 -3.66 -8.89 11.64
C ASN A 108 -2.25 -9.04 12.25
N LYS A 109 -2.15 -9.63 13.45
CA LYS A 109 -0.86 -9.89 14.10
C LYS A 109 0.02 -10.86 13.30
N LYS A 110 -0.56 -11.92 12.72
CA LYS A 110 0.18 -12.85 11.85
C LYS A 110 0.69 -12.14 10.60
N GLU A 111 -0.16 -11.34 9.98
CA GLU A 111 0.19 -10.55 8.79
C GLU A 111 1.34 -9.58 9.08
N ILE A 112 1.27 -8.82 10.15
CA ILE A 112 2.34 -7.89 10.57
C ILE A 112 3.62 -8.65 10.94
N SER A 113 3.52 -9.77 11.65
CA SER A 113 4.70 -10.59 12.02
C SER A 113 5.42 -11.13 10.78
N GLU A 114 4.67 -11.59 9.78
CA GLU A 114 5.21 -12.06 8.51
C GLU A 114 5.82 -10.91 7.69
N THR A 115 5.18 -9.75 7.68
CA THR A 115 5.71 -8.52 7.06
C THR A 115 7.07 -8.14 7.65
N VAL A 116 7.19 -8.16 8.98
CA VAL A 116 8.46 -7.92 9.70
C VAL A 116 9.52 -8.94 9.29
N ARG A 117 9.17 -10.23 9.29
CA ARG A 117 10.09 -11.32 8.87
C ARG A 117 10.61 -11.09 7.45
N LEU A 118 9.73 -10.73 6.52
CA LEU A 118 10.11 -10.49 5.13
C LEU A 118 10.97 -9.23 4.98
N ALA A 119 10.64 -8.15 5.68
CA ALA A 119 11.46 -6.94 5.68
C ALA A 119 12.88 -7.19 6.21
N GLN A 120 13.01 -7.97 7.29
CA GLN A 120 14.32 -8.38 7.83
C GLN A 120 15.09 -9.30 6.87
N LYS A 121 14.39 -10.22 6.18
CA LYS A 121 15.00 -11.18 5.24
C LYS A 121 15.47 -10.50 3.95
N TYR A 122 14.83 -9.41 3.53
CA TYR A 122 15.07 -8.72 2.26
C TYR A 122 15.28 -7.21 2.44
N PRO A 123 16.20 -6.76 3.33
CA PRO A 123 16.34 -5.35 3.69
C PRO A 123 16.87 -4.47 2.55
N ASP A 124 17.51 -5.09 1.56
CA ASP A 124 18.00 -4.41 0.35
C ASP A 124 16.91 -4.25 -0.74
N ILE A 125 15.74 -4.87 -0.56
CA ILE A 125 14.62 -4.87 -1.51
C ILE A 125 13.40 -4.19 -0.91
N VAL A 126 12.98 -4.57 0.30
CA VAL A 126 11.86 -3.96 1.00
C VAL A 126 12.29 -2.62 1.59
N LYS A 127 11.72 -1.54 1.09
CA LYS A 127 12.06 -0.16 1.51
C LYS A 127 10.89 0.57 2.14
N MET A 128 9.71 0.04 1.98
CA MET A 128 8.49 0.59 2.56
C MET A 128 7.58 -0.55 3.01
N ILE A 129 6.80 -0.28 4.06
CA ILE A 129 5.68 -1.12 4.50
C ILE A 129 4.41 -0.28 4.46
N SER A 130 3.36 -0.83 3.84
CA SER A 130 2.02 -0.27 3.86
C SER A 130 1.12 -1.09 4.77
N VAL A 131 0.68 -0.51 5.87
CA VAL A 131 -0.24 -1.12 6.84
C VAL A 131 -1.67 -0.91 6.37
N GLY A 132 -2.32 -1.95 5.89
CA GLY A 132 -3.65 -1.90 5.28
C GLY A 132 -3.64 -1.47 3.81
N ASN A 133 -4.71 -1.86 3.12
CA ASN A 133 -5.04 -1.44 1.76
C ASN A 133 -6.50 -1.04 1.71
N GLU A 134 -6.79 0.26 1.56
CA GLU A 134 -8.16 0.79 1.65
C GLU A 134 -8.90 0.25 2.89
N ALA A 135 -8.16 0.16 3.98
CA ALA A 135 -8.63 -0.45 5.22
C ALA A 135 -9.43 0.52 6.09
N MET A 136 -9.40 1.82 5.81
CA MET A 136 -10.14 2.84 6.58
C MET A 136 -11.32 3.43 5.79
N VAL A 137 -11.48 3.10 4.52
CA VAL A 137 -12.53 3.64 3.68
C VAL A 137 -13.85 2.90 3.89
N HIS A 138 -14.90 3.63 4.25
CA HIS A 138 -16.16 3.05 4.75
C HIS A 138 -16.95 2.24 3.72
N TRP A 139 -16.79 2.48 2.41
CA TRP A 139 -17.44 1.65 1.39
C TRP A 139 -16.83 0.26 1.23
N GLN A 140 -15.67 0.01 1.82
CA GLN A 140 -15.10 -1.34 1.97
C GLN A 140 -15.74 -2.05 3.15
N TRP A 141 -17.08 -2.17 3.13
CA TRP A 141 -17.85 -2.69 4.24
C TRP A 141 -17.43 -4.10 4.68
N GLY A 142 -16.82 -4.88 3.79
CA GLY A 142 -16.42 -6.26 4.09
C GLY A 142 -15.23 -6.38 5.06
N TYR A 143 -14.39 -5.33 5.22
CA TYR A 143 -13.17 -5.47 6.04
C TYR A 143 -12.64 -4.18 6.66
N HIS A 144 -13.25 -3.02 6.42
CA HIS A 144 -12.65 -1.78 6.91
C HIS A 144 -12.59 -1.73 8.45
N VAL A 145 -11.62 -0.99 8.95
CA VAL A 145 -11.36 -0.80 10.38
C VAL A 145 -11.30 0.67 10.74
N ALA A 146 -11.56 0.99 12.00
CA ALA A 146 -11.34 2.33 12.50
C ALA A 146 -9.84 2.70 12.45
N PRO A 147 -9.47 3.98 12.19
CA PRO A 147 -8.08 4.44 12.09
C PRO A 147 -7.20 4.10 13.29
N LYS A 148 -7.79 3.92 14.48
CA LYS A 148 -7.06 3.51 15.71
C LYS A 148 -6.28 2.20 15.53
N PHE A 149 -6.82 1.24 14.77
CA PHE A 149 -6.17 -0.06 14.58
C PHE A 149 -4.98 0.05 13.62
N ILE A 150 -5.14 0.80 12.53
CA ILE A 150 -4.01 1.11 11.64
C ILE A 150 -2.92 1.87 12.39
N LEU A 151 -3.29 2.86 13.19
CA LEU A 151 -2.36 3.62 14.05
C LEU A 151 -1.59 2.70 15.01
N ASN A 152 -2.26 1.74 15.65
CA ASN A 152 -1.62 0.81 16.57
C ASN A 152 -0.54 -0.02 15.87
N TRP A 153 -0.83 -0.56 14.69
CA TRP A 153 0.12 -1.35 13.92
C TRP A 153 1.25 -0.50 13.32
N VAL A 154 0.96 0.72 12.86
CA VAL A 154 2.00 1.67 12.44
C VAL A 154 2.93 1.99 13.61
N ASN A 155 2.41 2.31 14.79
CA ASN A 155 3.22 2.59 15.98
C ASN A 155 4.05 1.37 16.39
N HIS A 156 3.50 0.16 16.30
CA HIS A 156 4.24 -1.07 16.55
C HIS A 156 5.45 -1.20 15.61
N LEU A 157 5.27 -1.01 14.31
CA LEU A 157 6.37 -1.07 13.34
C LEU A 157 7.39 0.06 13.56
N GLN A 158 6.94 1.27 13.93
CA GLN A 158 7.84 2.37 14.28
C GLN A 158 8.66 2.05 15.55
N SER A 159 8.06 1.37 16.55
CA SER A 159 8.82 0.92 17.73
C SER A 159 9.89 -0.12 17.36
N LEU A 160 9.60 -1.04 16.45
CA LEU A 160 10.59 -2.01 15.96
C LEU A 160 11.77 -1.35 15.21
N LYS A 161 11.53 -0.23 14.52
CA LYS A 161 12.61 0.60 13.97
C LYS A 161 13.45 1.24 15.07
N TRP A 162 12.79 1.83 16.06
CA TRP A 162 13.46 2.44 17.22
C TRP A 162 14.32 1.42 18.00
N GLU A 163 13.84 0.21 18.17
CA GLU A 163 14.54 -0.89 18.85
C GLU A 163 15.65 -1.53 18.00
N GLY A 164 15.80 -1.16 16.75
CA GLY A 164 16.78 -1.72 15.82
C GLY A 164 16.41 -3.10 15.26
N THR A 165 15.16 -3.54 15.46
CA THR A 165 14.62 -4.78 14.88
C THR A 165 14.36 -4.63 13.39
N LEU A 166 13.91 -3.47 12.96
CA LEU A 166 13.77 -3.05 11.56
C LEU A 166 14.78 -1.95 11.23
N ASP A 167 15.14 -1.84 9.95
CA ASP A 167 16.00 -0.79 9.44
C ASP A 167 15.36 0.59 9.70
N THR A 168 16.13 1.55 10.20
CA THR A 168 15.68 2.92 10.45
C THR A 168 15.27 3.66 9.17
N ASP A 169 15.86 3.27 8.03
CA ASP A 169 15.55 3.82 6.71
C ASP A 169 14.33 3.16 6.03
N LEU A 170 13.72 2.17 6.68
CA LEU A 170 12.47 1.56 6.23
C LEU A 170 11.31 2.52 6.51
N TRP A 171 10.57 2.92 5.48
CA TRP A 171 9.45 3.85 5.64
C TRP A 171 8.12 3.11 5.82
N ILE A 172 7.30 3.59 6.75
CA ILE A 172 6.02 3.00 7.13
C ILE A 172 4.90 3.96 6.76
N THR A 173 3.87 3.42 6.11
CA THR A 173 2.66 4.16 5.71
C THR A 173 1.42 3.27 5.87
N SER A 174 0.27 3.82 5.53
CA SER A 174 -0.94 3.11 5.12
C SER A 174 -1.31 3.56 3.71
N SER A 175 -1.89 2.66 2.91
CA SER A 175 -2.36 2.98 1.56
C SER A 175 -3.88 2.99 1.54
N ASP A 176 -4.46 4.17 1.39
CA ASP A 176 -5.91 4.32 1.48
C ASP A 176 -6.43 5.41 0.54
N ASN A 177 -7.74 5.45 0.37
CA ASN A 177 -8.40 6.45 -0.43
C ASN A 177 -8.22 7.85 0.18
N PHE A 178 -8.23 8.88 -0.66
CA PHE A 178 -8.08 10.27 -0.23
C PHE A 178 -9.13 10.69 0.82
N ALA A 179 -10.35 10.12 0.78
CA ALA A 179 -11.38 10.39 1.77
C ALA A 179 -10.93 10.00 3.18
N SER A 180 -10.32 8.80 3.32
CA SER A 180 -9.79 8.28 4.58
C SER A 180 -8.61 9.09 5.12
N TRP A 181 -7.89 9.80 4.26
CA TRP A 181 -6.79 10.71 4.64
C TRP A 181 -7.24 12.15 4.94
N GLY A 182 -8.55 12.37 5.10
CA GLY A 182 -9.13 13.66 5.51
C GLY A 182 -9.69 14.48 4.36
N GLY A 183 -9.75 13.92 3.14
CA GLY A 183 -10.44 14.54 2.01
C GLY A 183 -11.94 14.20 1.93
N GLY A 184 -12.42 13.29 2.79
CA GLY A 184 -13.83 12.92 2.91
C GLY A 184 -14.63 13.83 3.83
N GLY A 185 -15.89 13.45 4.09
CA GLY A 185 -16.78 14.14 5.02
C GLY A 185 -16.34 14.01 6.50
N ASP A 186 -17.15 14.61 7.39
CA ASP A 186 -16.86 14.68 8.82
C ASP A 186 -16.71 13.30 9.49
N GLU A 187 -17.30 12.25 8.92
CA GLU A 187 -17.19 10.88 9.40
C GLU A 187 -15.76 10.34 9.37
N TYR A 188 -14.89 10.88 8.52
CA TYR A 188 -13.46 10.53 8.46
C TYR A 188 -12.61 11.36 9.42
N HIS A 189 -13.11 12.51 9.87
CA HIS A 189 -12.34 13.45 10.69
C HIS A 189 -12.38 13.06 12.16
N ASN A 190 -11.38 12.32 12.63
CA ASN A 190 -11.27 11.92 14.04
C ASN A 190 -9.84 12.09 14.59
N LYS A 191 -9.73 11.99 15.92
CA LYS A 191 -8.45 12.20 16.61
C LYS A 191 -7.40 11.15 16.25
N ASP A 192 -7.80 9.92 15.97
CA ASP A 192 -6.87 8.82 15.69
C ASP A 192 -6.34 8.91 14.26
N LEU A 193 -7.13 9.40 13.30
CA LEU A 193 -6.63 9.77 11.98
C LEU A 193 -5.55 10.86 12.09
N ASN A 194 -5.77 11.91 12.88
CA ASN A 194 -4.77 12.95 13.07
C ASN A 194 -3.47 12.45 13.71
N LYS A 195 -3.53 11.43 14.57
CA LYS A 195 -2.34 10.77 15.12
C LYS A 195 -1.66 9.90 14.06
N LEU A 196 -2.45 9.15 13.28
CA LEU A 196 -1.95 8.30 12.20
C LEU A 196 -1.18 9.11 11.15
N ILE A 197 -1.73 10.25 10.72
CA ILE A 197 -1.07 11.18 9.78
C ILE A 197 0.31 11.60 10.28
N ARG A 198 0.49 11.74 11.60
CA ARG A 198 1.77 12.10 12.22
C ARG A 198 2.70 10.91 12.46
N ALA A 199 2.17 9.71 12.50
CA ALA A 199 2.92 8.49 12.82
C ALA A 199 3.54 7.83 11.57
N VAL A 200 2.96 8.07 10.38
CA VAL A 200 3.48 7.54 9.12
C VAL A 200 4.66 8.36 8.61
N ASP A 201 5.59 7.72 7.90
CA ASP A 201 6.74 8.40 7.28
C ASP A 201 6.33 9.16 6.00
N PHE A 202 5.24 8.75 5.34
CA PHE A 202 4.63 9.43 4.19
C PHE A 202 3.17 8.97 4.03
N ILE A 203 2.37 9.71 3.27
CA ILE A 203 0.99 9.35 2.95
C ILE A 203 0.97 8.64 1.60
N SER A 204 0.49 7.39 1.57
CA SER A 204 0.20 6.64 0.35
C SER A 204 -1.28 6.77 0.05
N MET A 205 -1.60 7.67 -0.87
CA MET A 205 -2.98 8.07 -1.15
C MET A 205 -3.47 7.50 -2.49
N HIS A 206 -4.65 6.88 -2.47
CA HIS A 206 -5.34 6.46 -3.68
C HIS A 206 -6.25 7.59 -4.17
N THR A 207 -6.01 8.03 -5.39
CA THR A 207 -6.84 9.01 -6.09
C THR A 207 -7.17 8.49 -7.48
N TYR A 208 -8.45 8.38 -7.77
CA TYR A 208 -8.96 7.90 -9.04
C TYR A 208 -9.87 8.97 -9.62
N ALA A 209 -9.30 10.11 -10.05
CA ALA A 209 -10.04 11.32 -10.41
C ALA A 209 -11.23 11.07 -11.35
N PHE A 210 -11.08 10.25 -12.39
CA PHE A 210 -12.17 9.92 -13.29
C PHE A 210 -13.21 8.99 -12.68
N HIS A 211 -12.81 8.02 -11.89
CA HIS A 211 -13.71 7.10 -11.20
C HIS A 211 -14.49 7.84 -10.10
N ASP A 212 -13.79 8.61 -9.28
CA ASP A 212 -14.39 9.32 -8.15
C ASP A 212 -15.40 10.37 -8.63
N THR A 213 -15.13 11.06 -9.73
CA THR A 213 -16.08 12.01 -10.33
C THR A 213 -17.34 11.34 -10.89
N HIS A 214 -17.23 10.10 -11.38
CA HIS A 214 -18.40 9.33 -11.84
C HIS A 214 -19.34 8.96 -10.69
N TYR A 215 -18.78 8.51 -9.56
CA TYR A 215 -19.57 8.05 -8.41
C TYR A 215 -19.94 9.15 -7.43
N ASN A 216 -19.18 10.24 -7.37
CA ASN A 216 -19.46 11.39 -6.51
C ASN A 216 -19.18 12.72 -7.22
N PRO A 217 -20.00 13.10 -8.22
CA PRO A 217 -19.79 14.31 -9.00
C PRO A 217 -19.86 15.59 -8.15
N THR A 218 -20.61 15.60 -7.03
CA THR A 218 -20.67 16.75 -6.11
C THR A 218 -19.36 17.02 -5.40
N PHE A 219 -18.57 16.00 -5.17
CA PHE A 219 -17.29 16.09 -4.49
C PHE A 219 -16.27 16.93 -5.27
N TRP A 220 -16.36 16.90 -6.59
CA TRP A 220 -15.47 17.58 -7.52
C TRP A 220 -16.07 18.84 -8.13
N ASN A 221 -17.27 19.27 -7.69
CA ASN A 221 -18.01 20.40 -8.26
C ASN A 221 -18.22 20.33 -9.79
N ILE A 222 -18.31 19.13 -10.37
CA ILE A 222 -18.41 18.93 -11.83
C ILE A 222 -19.81 19.18 -12.37
N HIS A 223 -20.73 19.73 -11.55
CA HIS A 223 -22.11 19.98 -11.97
C HIS A 223 -22.27 21.08 -13.02
N ASN A 224 -21.25 21.86 -13.23
CA ASN A 224 -21.32 22.99 -14.16
C ASN A 224 -20.23 22.86 -15.22
N GLN A 225 -20.46 22.00 -16.22
CA GLN A 225 -19.52 21.82 -17.34
C GLN A 225 -19.20 23.13 -18.11
N ASN A 226 -19.87 24.21 -17.76
CA ASN A 226 -19.66 25.53 -18.29
C ASN A 226 -18.90 26.48 -17.36
N ASP A 227 -18.54 26.05 -16.17
CA ASP A 227 -17.73 26.83 -15.24
C ASP A 227 -16.23 26.62 -15.51
N GLU A 228 -15.51 27.70 -15.79
CA GLU A 228 -14.08 27.63 -16.07
C GLU A 228 -13.24 27.19 -14.86
N SER A 229 -13.75 27.31 -13.62
CA SER A 229 -13.12 26.81 -12.41
C SER A 229 -13.05 25.27 -12.39
N ASP A 230 -14.04 24.57 -12.96
CA ASP A 230 -14.07 23.11 -13.04
C ASP A 230 -13.00 22.57 -14.01
N LYS A 231 -12.69 23.31 -15.07
CA LYS A 231 -11.62 22.97 -16.01
C LYS A 231 -10.23 23.02 -15.36
N ALA A 232 -10.03 23.94 -14.41
CA ALA A 232 -8.77 24.10 -13.71
C ALA A 232 -8.48 22.92 -12.76
N ILE A 233 -9.51 22.35 -12.14
CA ILE A 233 -9.38 21.17 -11.24
C ILE A 233 -8.96 19.93 -12.02
N ILE A 234 -9.52 19.72 -13.23
CA ILE A 234 -9.16 18.58 -14.09
C ILE A 234 -7.71 18.68 -14.60
N ILE A 235 -7.21 19.89 -14.82
CA ILE A 235 -5.84 20.10 -15.32
C ILE A 235 -4.79 19.89 -14.22
N ASN A 236 -5.10 20.20 -12.96
CA ASN A 236 -4.18 20.06 -11.83
C ASN A 236 -4.04 18.60 -11.31
N ASN A 237 -4.88 17.69 -11.77
CA ASN A 237 -4.85 16.25 -11.40
C ASN A 237 -4.24 15.36 -12.51
N ARG A 238 -3.49 15.95 -13.44
CA ARG A 238 -2.70 15.20 -14.45
C ARG A 238 -1.28 14.97 -14.02
#